data_5a579cfe09a8680e8b7dab4a30312439
#
_entry.id   5a579cfe09a8680e8b7dab4a30312439
#
_cell.length_a   1.000
_cell.length_b   1.000
_cell.length_c   1.000
_cell.angle_alpha   90.00
_cell.angle_beta   90.00
_cell.angle_gamma   90.00
#
_symmetry.space_group_name_H-M   'P 1'
#
loop_
_entity.id
_entity.type
_entity.pdbx_description
1 polymer ?
#
loop_
_entity_poly.entity_id
_entity_poly.type
_entity_poly.pdbx_seq_one_letter_code
_entity_poly.pdbx_strand_id
1 'polypeptide(L)'
;MATRDSLALTDDQRALRDSLRGFLAGQLPSAALRAMIGADPGYRPGLHARLASEFGLAGMTVPEEFGGRGLSQADAGVVHAELGHALYPGPFLPSALAAGVLLAATGDAAASGPMTADGAAAAKRWLPLLADGSVTGTVAAAARDGRWTSDPGARAHLTPHGWRLYGSCWYVVGAHVAGIVVVSARAGSVPAMFAVEAGAAGFRVTAQRNLDLTRRVSTTTFDATPAVLLAQDGQAVAALERAERDFLLATAAEAAGGIGWCLDTAVLYAKDREQSGRPTGSFRAVAHACVEMLESFQEAEAAARYAAVAAAAGDAEAMTAARAAALRAGQAYRTVTEAATRLFGGVGSSWEQDTQLYYRRAWSAERLSGGPQAHRAALGDPR
;
A
#
# COMPACT_ATOMS: atom_id res chain seq x y z
N MET A 1 -20.81 -13.50 -5.45
CA MET A 1 -20.18 -14.20 -4.30
C MET A 1 -19.06 -15.08 -4.84
N ALA A 2 -17.81 -14.83 -4.45
CA ALA A 2 -16.65 -15.59 -4.91
C ALA A 2 -16.78 -17.06 -4.47
N THR A 3 -16.58 -18.00 -5.40
CA THR A 3 -16.57 -19.44 -5.09
C THR A 3 -15.21 -19.85 -4.54
N ARG A 4 -15.13 -21.00 -3.85
CA ARG A 4 -13.87 -21.51 -3.29
C ARG A 4 -12.78 -21.68 -4.36
N ASP A 5 -13.16 -22.04 -5.58
CA ASP A 5 -12.23 -22.19 -6.71
C ASP A 5 -11.69 -20.83 -7.21
N SER A 6 -12.45 -19.75 -7.05
CA SER A 6 -11.99 -18.38 -7.41
C SER A 6 -10.96 -17.81 -6.44
N LEU A 7 -10.80 -18.41 -5.26
CA LEU A 7 -9.78 -18.03 -4.27
C LEU A 7 -8.45 -18.78 -4.46
N ALA A 8 -8.39 -19.83 -5.28
CA ALA A 8 -7.11 -20.45 -5.62
C ALA A 8 -6.31 -19.57 -6.58
N LEU A 9 -4.99 -19.49 -6.42
CA LEU A 9 -4.13 -18.83 -7.43
C LEU A 9 -4.27 -19.54 -8.77
N THR A 10 -4.41 -18.79 -9.84
CA THR A 10 -4.26 -19.32 -11.21
C THR A 10 -2.81 -19.77 -11.46
N ASP A 11 -2.58 -20.51 -12.53
CA ASP A 11 -1.20 -20.90 -12.91
C ASP A 11 -0.34 -19.68 -13.20
N ASP A 12 -0.89 -18.67 -13.87
CA ASP A 12 -0.19 -17.42 -14.17
C ASP A 12 0.15 -16.63 -12.89
N GLN A 13 -0.77 -16.57 -11.93
CA GLN A 13 -0.54 -15.95 -10.63
C GLN A 13 0.54 -16.69 -9.82
N ARG A 14 0.57 -18.02 -9.88
CA ARG A 14 1.64 -18.83 -9.26
C ARG A 14 2.99 -18.53 -9.91
N ALA A 15 3.04 -18.52 -11.24
CA ALA A 15 4.26 -18.22 -11.98
C ALA A 15 4.79 -16.81 -11.69
N LEU A 16 3.89 -15.81 -11.65
CA LEU A 16 4.22 -14.42 -11.28
C LEU A 16 4.79 -14.35 -9.86
N ARG A 17 4.11 -14.98 -8.90
CA ARG A 17 4.54 -15.05 -7.50
C ARG A 17 5.95 -15.63 -7.38
N ASP A 18 6.17 -16.82 -7.96
CA ASP A 18 7.42 -17.56 -7.81
C ASP A 18 8.59 -16.82 -8.48
N SER A 19 8.35 -16.23 -9.66
CA SER A 19 9.33 -15.42 -10.37
C SER A 19 9.69 -14.15 -9.60
N LEU A 20 8.70 -13.43 -9.07
CA LEU A 20 8.92 -12.19 -8.32
C LEU A 20 9.60 -12.48 -6.98
N ARG A 21 9.20 -13.54 -6.27
CA ARG A 21 9.84 -14.01 -5.03
C ARG A 21 11.31 -14.32 -5.25
N GLY A 22 11.63 -15.11 -6.26
CA GLY A 22 13.01 -15.46 -6.59
C GLY A 22 13.85 -14.23 -6.94
N PHE A 23 13.31 -13.31 -7.72
CA PHE A 23 13.98 -12.06 -8.07
C PHE A 23 14.24 -11.20 -6.82
N LEU A 24 13.21 -10.95 -5.99
CA LEU A 24 13.33 -10.13 -4.79
C LEU A 24 14.30 -10.74 -3.77
N ALA A 25 14.28 -12.05 -3.56
CA ALA A 25 15.22 -12.73 -2.67
C ALA A 25 16.68 -12.50 -3.09
N GLY A 26 16.97 -12.52 -4.40
CA GLY A 26 18.31 -12.23 -4.93
C GLY A 26 18.72 -10.75 -4.82
N GLN A 27 17.77 -9.82 -4.84
CA GLN A 27 18.03 -8.38 -4.86
C GLN A 27 17.98 -7.71 -3.46
N LEU A 28 17.28 -8.33 -2.50
CA LEU A 28 16.99 -7.78 -1.18
C LEU A 28 17.44 -8.69 -0.02
N PRO A 29 18.68 -9.20 -0.02
CA PRO A 29 19.20 -9.79 1.21
C PRO A 29 19.19 -8.73 2.33
N SER A 30 19.16 -9.16 3.59
CA SER A 30 19.05 -8.29 4.79
C SER A 30 19.98 -7.07 4.74
N ALA A 31 21.25 -7.27 4.39
CA ALA A 31 22.22 -6.18 4.29
C ALA A 31 21.83 -5.13 3.22
N ALA A 32 21.28 -5.56 2.08
CA ALA A 32 20.84 -4.65 1.02
C ALA A 32 19.59 -3.86 1.44
N LEU A 33 18.63 -4.51 2.11
CA LEU A 33 17.44 -3.83 2.66
C LEU A 33 17.85 -2.77 3.68
N ARG A 34 18.75 -3.11 4.63
CA ARG A 34 19.24 -2.18 5.65
C ARG A 34 19.99 -1.01 5.06
N ALA A 35 20.81 -1.24 4.04
CA ALA A 35 21.50 -0.17 3.32
C ALA A 35 20.52 0.80 2.64
N MET A 36 19.43 0.28 2.07
CA MET A 36 18.41 1.10 1.43
C MET A 36 17.63 1.96 2.43
N ILE A 37 17.17 1.39 3.53
CA ILE A 37 16.38 2.14 4.52
C ILE A 37 17.21 3.20 5.25
N GLY A 38 18.53 3.01 5.33
CA GLY A 38 19.47 3.96 5.94
C GLY A 38 19.93 5.09 5.01
N ALA A 39 19.62 5.02 3.71
CA ALA A 39 20.06 5.96 2.70
C ALA A 39 18.88 6.79 2.12
N ASP A 40 19.20 7.84 1.37
CA ASP A 40 18.23 8.55 0.54
C ASP A 40 18.25 7.99 -0.89
N PRO A 41 17.09 7.79 -1.52
CA PRO A 41 15.71 8.13 -1.12
C PRO A 41 14.97 7.06 -0.29
N GLY A 42 15.63 6.08 0.27
CA GLY A 42 15.03 5.00 1.06
C GLY A 42 14.70 3.74 0.25
N TYR A 43 15.03 3.72 -1.03
CA TYR A 43 14.96 2.58 -1.95
C TYR A 43 16.04 2.72 -3.03
N ARG A 44 16.27 1.66 -3.81
CA ARG A 44 17.19 1.73 -4.96
C ARG A 44 16.41 2.06 -6.24
N PRO A 45 16.61 3.26 -6.85
CA PRO A 45 15.92 3.62 -8.10
C PRO A 45 16.16 2.62 -9.24
N GLY A 46 17.38 2.08 -9.39
CA GLY A 46 17.66 1.06 -10.38
C GLY A 46 16.92 -0.26 -10.18
N LEU A 47 16.69 -0.69 -8.93
CA LEU A 47 15.86 -1.87 -8.63
C LEU A 47 14.39 -1.57 -8.93
N HIS A 48 13.91 -0.36 -8.59
CA HIS A 48 12.56 0.07 -8.91
C HIS A 48 12.32 0.06 -10.43
N ALA A 49 13.23 0.63 -11.19
CA ALA A 49 13.16 0.65 -12.65
C ALA A 49 13.13 -0.77 -13.26
N ARG A 50 13.94 -1.69 -12.72
CA ARG A 50 13.93 -3.10 -13.16
C ARG A 50 12.59 -3.79 -12.84
N LEU A 51 12.04 -3.61 -11.65
CA LEU A 51 10.73 -4.16 -11.28
C LEU A 51 9.62 -3.55 -12.14
N ALA A 52 9.73 -2.27 -12.50
CA ALA A 52 8.80 -1.62 -13.41
C ALA A 52 8.88 -2.20 -14.83
N SER A 53 10.09 -2.36 -15.39
CA SER A 53 10.30 -2.81 -16.78
C SER A 53 10.19 -4.33 -16.95
N GLU A 54 10.83 -5.13 -16.08
CA GLU A 54 10.91 -6.59 -16.23
C GLU A 54 9.60 -7.27 -15.79
N PHE A 55 8.94 -6.76 -14.74
CA PHE A 55 7.70 -7.31 -14.20
C PHE A 55 6.46 -6.46 -14.50
N GLY A 56 6.63 -5.24 -14.99
CA GLY A 56 5.53 -4.30 -15.28
C GLY A 56 4.81 -3.78 -14.03
N LEU A 57 5.49 -3.75 -12.87
CA LEU A 57 4.83 -3.47 -11.59
C LEU A 57 4.31 -2.03 -11.49
N ALA A 58 4.96 -1.06 -12.12
CA ALA A 58 4.55 0.34 -12.04
C ALA A 58 3.18 0.57 -12.69
N GLY A 59 2.93 -0.09 -13.84
CA GLY A 59 1.70 -0.01 -14.60
C GLY A 59 0.78 -1.22 -14.45
N MET A 60 0.93 -2.05 -13.42
CA MET A 60 0.24 -3.34 -13.35
C MET A 60 -1.30 -3.22 -13.48
N THR A 61 -1.92 -2.24 -12.84
CA THR A 61 -3.38 -2.02 -12.91
C THR A 61 -3.79 -0.91 -13.87
N VAL A 62 -2.84 -0.26 -14.53
CA VAL A 62 -3.10 0.76 -15.55
C VAL A 62 -3.47 0.05 -16.86
N PRO A 63 -4.53 0.48 -17.57
CA PRO A 63 -4.91 -0.09 -18.87
C PRO A 63 -3.80 0.00 -19.92
N GLU A 64 -3.81 -0.92 -20.89
CA GLU A 64 -2.82 -0.99 -21.97
C GLU A 64 -2.79 0.28 -22.83
N GLU A 65 -3.92 0.95 -23.02
CA GLU A 65 -4.01 2.21 -23.75
C GLU A 65 -3.17 3.35 -23.15
N PHE A 66 -2.86 3.26 -21.83
CA PHE A 66 -1.96 4.16 -21.12
C PHE A 66 -0.57 3.54 -20.85
N GLY A 67 -0.24 2.45 -21.55
CA GLY A 67 1.05 1.78 -21.43
C GLY A 67 1.19 0.84 -20.23
N GLY A 68 0.10 0.54 -19.53
CA GLY A 68 0.06 -0.41 -18.42
C GLY A 68 -0.15 -1.86 -18.87
N ARG A 69 -0.47 -2.74 -17.91
CA ARG A 69 -0.75 -4.17 -18.14
C ARG A 69 -2.22 -4.55 -17.97
N GLY A 70 -3.06 -3.67 -17.46
CA GLY A 70 -4.49 -3.92 -17.27
C GLY A 70 -4.81 -5.10 -16.32
N LEU A 71 -3.89 -5.44 -15.40
CA LEU A 71 -4.07 -6.54 -14.45
C LEU A 71 -5.18 -6.21 -13.45
N SER A 72 -5.84 -7.26 -12.98
CA SER A 72 -6.89 -7.13 -11.97
C SER A 72 -6.35 -6.81 -10.57
N GLN A 73 -7.24 -6.41 -9.65
CA GLN A 73 -6.90 -6.26 -8.23
C GLN A 73 -6.48 -7.60 -7.59
N ALA A 74 -6.97 -8.74 -8.11
CA ALA A 74 -6.54 -10.06 -7.65
C ALA A 74 -5.08 -10.35 -8.02
N ASP A 75 -4.63 -9.96 -9.21
CA ASP A 75 -3.24 -10.08 -9.64
C ASP A 75 -2.34 -9.10 -8.87
N ALA A 76 -2.79 -7.85 -8.70
CA ALA A 76 -2.10 -6.86 -7.88
C ALA A 76 -1.90 -7.32 -6.43
N GLY A 77 -2.89 -8.04 -5.87
CA GLY A 77 -2.80 -8.65 -4.55
C GLY A 77 -1.62 -9.65 -4.43
N VAL A 78 -1.37 -10.45 -5.47
CA VAL A 78 -0.22 -11.37 -5.51
C VAL A 78 1.10 -10.58 -5.48
N VAL A 79 1.20 -9.53 -6.28
CA VAL A 79 2.39 -8.66 -6.30
C VAL A 79 2.63 -8.00 -4.95
N HIS A 80 1.58 -7.42 -4.34
CA HIS A 80 1.71 -6.78 -3.03
C HIS A 80 2.09 -7.77 -1.92
N ALA A 81 1.62 -9.02 -1.98
CA ALA A 81 2.05 -10.06 -1.04
C ALA A 81 3.57 -10.32 -1.16
N GLU A 82 4.12 -10.42 -2.36
CA GLU A 82 5.55 -10.64 -2.56
C GLU A 82 6.40 -9.40 -2.17
N LEU A 83 5.92 -8.19 -2.45
CA LEU A 83 6.55 -6.97 -1.97
C LEU A 83 6.55 -6.88 -0.43
N GLY A 84 5.47 -7.34 0.22
CA GLY A 84 5.35 -7.45 1.66
C GLY A 84 6.27 -8.53 2.25
N HIS A 85 6.37 -9.69 1.61
CA HIS A 85 7.28 -10.78 1.98
C HIS A 85 8.74 -10.30 1.94
N ALA A 86 9.12 -9.54 0.93
CA ALA A 86 10.46 -8.98 0.81
C ALA A 86 10.68 -7.66 1.57
N LEU A 87 9.65 -7.14 2.23
CA LEU A 87 9.65 -5.83 2.92
C LEU A 87 10.13 -4.67 2.00
N TYR A 88 9.77 -4.74 0.72
CA TYR A 88 10.24 -3.80 -0.29
C TYR A 88 9.86 -2.34 0.04
N PRO A 89 10.82 -1.39 0.07
CA PRO A 89 10.57 -0.02 0.51
C PRO A 89 10.19 0.96 -0.60
N GLY A 90 10.14 0.51 -1.86
CA GLY A 90 9.91 1.40 -3.01
C GLY A 90 8.47 1.85 -3.19
N PRO A 91 8.23 2.85 -4.05
CA PRO A 91 6.98 3.59 -4.13
C PRO A 91 5.91 2.98 -5.07
N PHE A 92 5.85 1.64 -5.25
CA PHE A 92 4.81 1.02 -6.10
C PHE A 92 3.40 1.25 -5.59
N LEU A 93 3.15 0.96 -4.30
CA LEU A 93 1.83 1.17 -3.71
C LEU A 93 1.33 2.61 -3.88
N PRO A 94 2.04 3.67 -3.42
CA PRO A 94 1.54 5.03 -3.59
C PRO A 94 1.38 5.44 -5.05
N SER A 95 2.22 4.95 -5.98
CA SER A 95 2.10 5.24 -7.41
C SER A 95 0.87 4.58 -8.03
N ALA A 96 0.57 3.32 -7.67
CA ALA A 96 -0.63 2.62 -8.12
C ALA A 96 -1.92 3.34 -7.66
N LEU A 97 -1.95 3.87 -6.43
CA LEU A 97 -3.07 4.65 -5.92
C LEU A 97 -3.27 5.96 -6.69
N ALA A 98 -2.18 6.70 -6.97
CA ALA A 98 -2.24 7.92 -7.77
C ALA A 98 -2.74 7.62 -9.19
N ALA A 99 -2.26 6.55 -9.82
CA ALA A 99 -2.72 6.09 -11.11
C ALA A 99 -4.22 5.73 -11.09
N GLY A 100 -4.70 5.04 -10.04
CA GLY A 100 -6.11 4.68 -9.87
C GLY A 100 -7.04 5.90 -9.80
N VAL A 101 -6.63 6.99 -9.12
CA VAL A 101 -7.40 8.24 -9.09
C VAL A 101 -7.35 8.96 -10.44
N LEU A 102 -6.19 9.00 -11.09
CA LEU A 102 -6.06 9.59 -12.42
C LEU A 102 -6.90 8.82 -13.48
N LEU A 103 -6.96 7.50 -13.38
CA LEU A 103 -7.84 6.68 -14.24
C LEU A 103 -9.32 7.02 -14.02
N ALA A 104 -9.75 7.19 -12.77
CA ALA A 104 -11.11 7.67 -12.50
C ALA A 104 -11.36 9.03 -13.17
N ALA A 105 -10.29 9.84 -13.40
CA ALA A 105 -10.33 11.11 -14.10
C ALA A 105 -10.41 10.98 -15.63
N THR A 106 -10.30 9.81 -16.27
CA THR A 106 -10.47 9.65 -17.73
C THR A 106 -11.91 9.37 -18.18
N GLY A 107 -12.83 9.10 -17.24
CA GLY A 107 -14.23 8.83 -17.56
C GLY A 107 -14.57 7.36 -17.87
N ASP A 108 -13.59 6.45 -17.87
CA ASP A 108 -13.81 5.03 -18.12
C ASP A 108 -14.34 4.23 -16.92
N ALA A 109 -14.44 4.84 -15.76
CA ALA A 109 -15.12 4.22 -14.64
C ALA A 109 -16.64 4.32 -14.84
N ALA A 110 -17.30 3.22 -15.07
CA ALA A 110 -18.70 3.01 -15.45
C ALA A 110 -19.80 3.63 -14.54
N ALA A 111 -19.51 4.67 -13.76
CA ALA A 111 -20.43 5.23 -12.78
C ALA A 111 -20.34 6.73 -12.51
N SER A 112 -19.65 7.56 -13.31
CA SER A 112 -19.45 8.94 -12.89
C SER A 112 -19.62 9.92 -14.06
N GLY A 113 -20.48 10.92 -13.91
CA GLY A 113 -20.81 11.98 -14.85
C GLY A 113 -19.60 12.74 -15.47
N PRO A 114 -19.81 13.88 -16.13
CA PRO A 114 -18.81 14.52 -16.97
C PRO A 114 -17.61 15.03 -16.15
N MET A 115 -16.44 14.56 -16.53
CA MET A 115 -15.15 14.95 -16.01
C MET A 115 -14.71 16.33 -16.49
N THR A 116 -13.81 16.97 -15.75
CA THR A 116 -13.21 18.21 -16.23
C THR A 116 -12.27 17.90 -17.40
N ALA A 117 -12.30 18.74 -18.44
CA ALA A 117 -11.39 18.60 -19.60
C ALA A 117 -9.91 18.63 -19.14
N ASP A 118 -9.60 19.46 -18.15
CA ASP A 118 -8.26 19.58 -17.56
C ASP A 118 -7.85 18.32 -16.81
N GLY A 119 -8.79 17.67 -16.10
CA GLY A 119 -8.56 16.40 -15.41
C GLY A 119 -8.23 15.26 -16.37
N ALA A 120 -8.99 15.13 -17.45
CA ALA A 120 -8.72 14.14 -18.50
C ALA A 120 -7.36 14.39 -19.19
N ALA A 121 -7.01 15.66 -19.44
CA ALA A 121 -5.71 16.03 -20.02
C ALA A 121 -4.56 15.69 -19.04
N ALA A 122 -4.73 15.98 -17.75
CA ALA A 122 -3.76 15.61 -16.73
C ALA A 122 -3.57 14.08 -16.64
N ALA A 123 -4.67 13.31 -16.64
CA ALA A 123 -4.61 11.85 -16.62
C ALA A 123 -3.85 11.30 -17.83
N LYS A 124 -4.16 11.73 -19.04
CA LYS A 124 -3.47 11.35 -20.27
C LYS A 124 -1.97 11.67 -20.24
N ARG A 125 -1.58 12.76 -19.59
CA ARG A 125 -0.17 13.13 -19.43
C ARG A 125 0.57 12.25 -18.44
N TRP A 126 -0.04 11.94 -17.28
CA TRP A 126 0.65 11.32 -16.16
C TRP A 126 0.56 9.80 -16.12
N LEU A 127 -0.53 9.21 -16.63
CA LEU A 127 -0.72 7.75 -16.60
C LEU A 127 0.39 6.98 -17.31
N PRO A 128 0.85 7.35 -18.52
CA PRO A 128 1.95 6.66 -19.17
C PRO A 128 3.26 6.72 -18.38
N LEU A 129 3.55 7.87 -17.75
CA LEU A 129 4.76 8.07 -16.96
C LEU A 129 4.75 7.31 -15.64
N LEU A 130 3.56 7.12 -15.05
CA LEU A 130 3.37 6.25 -13.90
C LEU A 130 3.45 4.78 -14.30
N ALA A 131 2.89 4.42 -15.45
CA ALA A 131 2.84 3.04 -15.94
C ALA A 131 4.22 2.48 -16.29
N ASP A 132 5.10 3.29 -16.87
CA ASP A 132 6.48 2.89 -17.19
C ASP A 132 7.45 3.04 -16.00
N GLY A 133 7.00 3.68 -14.90
CA GLY A 133 7.78 3.91 -13.69
C GLY A 133 8.81 5.03 -13.80
N SER A 134 8.80 5.84 -14.87
CA SER A 134 9.68 7.01 -15.03
C SER A 134 9.33 8.12 -14.05
N VAL A 135 8.08 8.18 -13.60
CA VAL A 135 7.58 9.04 -12.55
C VAL A 135 6.89 8.21 -11.48
N THR A 136 7.04 8.60 -10.23
CA THR A 136 6.29 8.03 -9.11
C THR A 136 5.18 8.99 -8.67
N GLY A 137 4.11 8.43 -8.11
CA GLY A 137 2.98 9.20 -7.63
C GLY A 137 2.61 8.89 -6.19
N THR A 138 1.73 9.71 -5.61
CA THR A 138 1.12 9.41 -4.32
C THR A 138 -0.24 10.08 -4.15
N VAL A 139 -0.99 9.67 -3.12
CA VAL A 139 -2.27 10.26 -2.73
C VAL A 139 -2.14 10.93 -1.37
N ALA A 140 -2.54 12.18 -1.28
CA ALA A 140 -2.59 12.99 -0.07
C ALA A 140 -4.07 13.22 0.31
N ALA A 141 -4.61 12.35 1.18
CA ALA A 141 -6.02 12.34 1.55
C ALA A 141 -6.26 12.17 3.06
N ALA A 142 -5.20 11.97 3.85
CA ALA A 142 -5.36 11.76 5.28
C ALA A 142 -5.42 13.09 6.06
N ALA A 143 -6.37 13.17 6.98
CA ALA A 143 -6.44 14.21 7.99
C ALA A 143 -5.43 13.95 9.11
N ARG A 144 -5.37 14.87 10.08
CA ARG A 144 -4.41 14.80 11.19
C ARG A 144 -4.61 13.57 12.10
N ASP A 145 -5.80 13.00 12.12
CA ASP A 145 -6.12 11.76 12.84
C ASP A 145 -5.77 10.48 12.07
N GLY A 146 -5.23 10.62 10.85
CA GLY A 146 -4.82 9.53 9.97
C GLY A 146 -5.94 8.97 9.09
N ARG A 147 -7.18 9.41 9.23
CA ARG A 147 -8.31 8.94 8.42
C ARG A 147 -8.30 9.58 7.04
N TRP A 148 -8.52 8.77 6.02
CA TRP A 148 -8.76 9.27 4.68
C TRP A 148 -10.13 9.93 4.62
N THR A 149 -10.20 11.11 4.05
CA THR A 149 -11.42 11.92 4.07
C THR A 149 -11.44 12.93 2.91
N SER A 150 -12.64 13.31 2.52
CA SER A 150 -12.87 14.41 1.58
C SER A 150 -12.60 15.81 2.19
N ASP A 151 -12.24 15.87 3.47
CA ASP A 151 -11.86 17.10 4.19
C ASP A 151 -10.58 16.88 5.02
N PRO A 152 -9.42 16.65 4.40
CA PRO A 152 -8.17 16.35 5.11
C PRO A 152 -7.50 17.58 5.75
N GLY A 153 -8.00 18.78 5.50
CA GLY A 153 -7.41 20.05 5.91
C GLY A 153 -6.82 20.86 4.74
N ALA A 154 -6.87 20.34 3.52
CA ALA A 154 -6.55 21.07 2.31
C ALA A 154 -7.78 21.80 1.77
N ARG A 155 -7.59 23.03 1.26
CA ARG A 155 -8.63 23.92 0.69
C ARG A 155 -8.20 24.36 -0.69
N ALA A 156 -9.14 24.42 -1.62
CA ALA A 156 -8.93 24.86 -2.98
C ALA A 156 -9.72 26.14 -3.27
N HIS A 157 -9.06 27.11 -3.91
CA HIS A 157 -9.66 28.35 -4.36
C HIS A 157 -9.41 28.53 -5.85
N LEU A 158 -10.46 28.83 -6.60
CA LEU A 158 -10.34 29.21 -8.00
C LEU A 158 -9.95 30.68 -8.11
N THR A 159 -8.88 30.94 -8.84
CA THR A 159 -8.37 32.27 -9.13
C THR A 159 -8.42 32.54 -10.65
N PRO A 160 -8.20 33.78 -11.13
CA PRO A 160 -8.07 34.04 -12.57
C PRO A 160 -6.94 33.23 -13.25
N HIS A 161 -5.99 32.72 -12.46
CA HIS A 161 -4.85 31.92 -12.94
C HIS A 161 -5.00 30.42 -12.63
N GLY A 162 -6.23 29.92 -12.44
CA GLY A 162 -6.53 28.53 -12.12
C GLY A 162 -6.61 28.24 -10.62
N TRP A 163 -6.72 26.96 -10.29
CA TRP A 163 -6.88 26.50 -8.92
C TRP A 163 -5.61 26.68 -8.09
N ARG A 164 -5.80 27.05 -6.83
CA ARG A 164 -4.74 27.18 -5.83
C ARG A 164 -5.12 26.39 -4.57
N LEU A 165 -4.19 25.55 -4.09
CA LEU A 165 -4.35 24.81 -2.85
C LEU A 165 -3.69 25.53 -1.67
N TYR A 166 -4.31 25.38 -0.49
CA TYR A 166 -3.84 25.83 0.81
C TYR A 166 -4.06 24.76 1.87
N GLY A 167 -3.25 24.75 2.93
CA GLY A 167 -3.42 23.83 4.05
C GLY A 167 -2.48 22.63 4.00
N SER A 168 -2.90 21.49 4.55
CA SER A 168 -2.00 20.34 4.73
C SER A 168 -2.75 19.02 4.67
N CYS A 169 -2.06 17.97 4.18
CA CYS A 169 -2.44 16.58 4.36
C CYS A 169 -1.35 15.81 5.11
N TRP A 170 -1.74 14.80 5.87
CA TRP A 170 -0.88 14.09 6.81
C TRP A 170 -0.64 12.65 6.36
N TYR A 171 0.40 12.03 6.89
CA TYR A 171 0.72 10.60 6.69
C TYR A 171 0.78 10.17 5.22
N VAL A 172 1.26 11.05 4.35
CA VAL A 172 1.38 10.80 2.91
C VAL A 172 2.55 9.86 2.65
N VAL A 173 2.26 8.66 2.17
CA VAL A 173 3.26 7.62 1.90
C VAL A 173 4.00 7.97 0.60
N GLY A 174 5.33 7.96 0.62
CA GLY A 174 6.15 8.13 -0.58
C GLY A 174 6.17 9.56 -1.17
N ALA A 175 5.61 10.57 -0.49
CA ALA A 175 5.57 11.94 -1.01
C ALA A 175 6.95 12.54 -1.30
N HIS A 176 7.99 12.09 -0.60
CA HIS A 176 9.37 12.59 -0.74
C HIS A 176 10.01 12.25 -2.10
N VAL A 177 9.44 11.29 -2.84
CA VAL A 177 9.92 10.87 -4.17
C VAL A 177 8.85 10.99 -5.25
N ALA A 178 7.63 11.42 -4.90
CA ALA A 178 6.55 11.54 -5.85
C ALA A 178 6.77 12.72 -6.80
N GLY A 179 6.70 12.48 -8.11
CA GLY A 179 6.66 13.53 -9.13
C GLY A 179 5.27 14.15 -9.29
N ILE A 180 4.22 13.38 -8.95
CA ILE A 180 2.83 13.82 -8.95
C ILE A 180 2.14 13.44 -7.64
N VAL A 181 1.40 14.37 -7.04
CA VAL A 181 0.61 14.15 -5.84
C VAL A 181 -0.86 14.39 -6.16
N VAL A 182 -1.68 13.38 -5.95
CA VAL A 182 -3.14 13.51 -6.02
C VAL A 182 -3.65 13.92 -4.64
N VAL A 183 -4.36 15.03 -4.56
CA VAL A 183 -4.75 15.68 -3.31
C VAL A 183 -6.26 15.68 -3.15
N SER A 184 -6.78 15.15 -2.04
CA SER A 184 -8.14 15.39 -1.60
C SER A 184 -8.24 16.76 -0.93
N ALA A 185 -9.21 17.60 -1.31
CA ALA A 185 -9.38 18.93 -0.77
C ALA A 185 -10.84 19.38 -0.81
N ARG A 186 -11.15 20.50 -0.13
CA ARG A 186 -12.44 21.17 -0.23
C ARG A 186 -12.33 22.39 -1.16
N ALA A 187 -13.18 22.43 -2.19
CA ALA A 187 -13.41 23.60 -3.04
C ALA A 187 -14.68 24.33 -2.55
N GLY A 188 -14.52 25.28 -1.63
CA GLY A 188 -15.64 25.81 -0.85
C GLY A 188 -16.28 24.73 0.04
N SER A 189 -17.56 24.41 -0.18
CA SER A 189 -18.27 23.32 0.51
C SER A 189 -18.17 21.97 -0.19
N VAL A 190 -17.60 21.91 -1.41
CA VAL A 190 -17.63 20.74 -2.28
C VAL A 190 -16.34 19.89 -2.13
N PRO A 191 -16.44 18.56 -1.97
CA PRO A 191 -15.28 17.67 -2.08
C PRO A 191 -14.66 17.76 -3.47
N ALA A 192 -13.34 17.73 -3.55
CA ALA A 192 -12.63 17.77 -4.83
C ALA A 192 -11.30 17.02 -4.77
N MET A 193 -10.87 16.48 -5.91
CA MET A 193 -9.55 15.86 -6.09
C MET A 193 -8.74 16.70 -7.06
N PHE A 194 -7.48 16.91 -6.73
CA PHE A 194 -6.56 17.71 -7.52
C PHE A 194 -5.26 16.98 -7.81
N ALA A 195 -4.64 17.29 -8.95
CA ALA A 195 -3.26 16.90 -9.24
C ALA A 195 -2.31 18.07 -8.97
N VAL A 196 -1.21 17.79 -8.27
CA VAL A 196 -0.13 18.75 -7.94
C VAL A 196 1.20 18.17 -8.36
N GLU A 197 1.97 18.89 -9.16
CA GLU A 197 3.34 18.51 -9.52
C GLU A 197 4.30 18.77 -8.35
N ALA A 198 5.27 17.89 -8.12
CA ALA A 198 6.20 18.00 -6.99
C ALA A 198 7.00 19.31 -6.95
N GLY A 199 7.31 19.89 -8.14
CA GLY A 199 8.01 21.17 -8.27
C GLY A 199 7.12 22.40 -8.20
N ALA A 200 5.80 22.26 -7.92
CA ALA A 200 4.88 23.40 -7.91
C ALA A 200 5.23 24.41 -6.83
N ALA A 201 5.11 25.69 -7.16
CA ALA A 201 5.34 26.77 -6.19
C ALA A 201 4.42 26.62 -4.98
N GLY A 202 4.96 26.85 -3.77
CA GLY A 202 4.19 26.73 -2.52
C GLY A 202 3.92 25.29 -2.06
N PHE A 203 4.30 24.27 -2.82
CA PHE A 203 4.23 22.87 -2.39
C PHE A 203 5.47 22.49 -1.59
N ARG A 204 5.27 21.87 -0.43
CA ARG A 204 6.36 21.38 0.43
C ARG A 204 6.04 20.01 0.99
N VAL A 205 7.08 19.17 1.09
CA VAL A 205 7.05 17.85 1.72
C VAL A 205 7.93 17.88 2.96
N THR A 206 7.37 17.53 4.11
CA THR A 206 8.10 17.45 5.38
C THR A 206 8.06 16.02 5.89
N ALA A 207 9.21 15.38 6.03
CA ALA A 207 9.31 14.03 6.55
C ALA A 207 8.74 13.93 7.97
N GLN A 208 7.98 12.89 8.25
CA GLN A 208 7.52 12.54 9.59
C GLN A 208 8.38 11.43 10.18
N ARG A 209 8.60 11.49 11.51
CA ARG A 209 9.19 10.37 12.23
C ARG A 209 8.21 9.20 12.21
N ASN A 210 8.66 8.07 11.67
CA ASN A 210 7.87 6.86 11.57
C ASN A 210 8.59 5.69 12.25
N LEU A 211 7.82 4.79 12.85
CA LEU A 211 8.35 3.55 13.42
C LEU A 211 8.87 2.62 12.31
N ASP A 212 8.15 2.53 11.19
CA ASP A 212 8.52 1.76 10.02
C ASP A 212 9.58 2.52 9.20
N LEU A 213 10.79 1.99 9.19
CA LEU A 213 11.91 2.54 8.43
C LEU A 213 11.84 2.18 6.94
N THR A 214 11.03 1.20 6.59
CA THR A 214 10.86 0.71 5.21
C THR A 214 9.73 1.42 4.46
N ARG A 215 8.98 2.31 5.13
CA ARG A 215 7.90 3.11 4.53
C ARG A 215 7.98 4.54 5.04
N ARG A 216 8.49 5.44 4.22
CA ARG A 216 8.57 6.86 4.57
C ARG A 216 7.22 7.53 4.43
N VAL A 217 6.80 8.25 5.47
CA VAL A 217 5.60 9.08 5.49
C VAL A 217 5.96 10.54 5.68
N SER A 218 5.15 11.42 5.15
CA SER A 218 5.38 12.87 5.15
C SER A 218 4.09 13.64 5.44
N THR A 219 4.23 14.89 5.87
CA THR A 219 3.19 15.91 5.74
C THR A 219 3.43 16.67 4.45
N THR A 220 2.37 16.85 3.66
CA THR A 220 2.38 17.76 2.50
C THR A 220 1.68 19.06 2.88
N THR A 221 2.29 20.20 2.54
CA THR A 221 1.72 21.52 2.79
C THR A 221 1.61 22.30 1.50
N PHE A 222 0.56 23.09 1.41
CA PHE A 222 0.18 23.87 0.24
C PHE A 222 0.01 25.33 0.63
N ASP A 223 0.68 26.23 -0.09
CA ASP A 223 0.60 27.68 0.08
C ASP A 223 0.46 28.34 -1.29
N ALA A 224 -0.76 28.69 -1.66
CA ALA A 224 -1.12 29.14 -3.00
C ALA A 224 -0.63 28.18 -4.13
N THR A 225 -0.55 26.88 -3.84
CA THR A 225 0.04 25.89 -4.74
C THR A 225 -0.84 25.68 -5.98
N PRO A 226 -0.31 25.85 -7.21
CA PRO A 226 -1.04 25.55 -8.43
C PRO A 226 -1.46 24.08 -8.48
N ALA A 227 -2.71 23.84 -8.91
CA ALA A 227 -3.26 22.49 -9.00
C ALA A 227 -4.23 22.35 -10.18
N VAL A 228 -4.34 21.14 -10.70
CA VAL A 228 -5.30 20.77 -11.75
C VAL A 228 -6.45 20.02 -11.10
N LEU A 229 -7.68 20.46 -11.35
CA LEU A 229 -8.88 19.79 -10.86
C LEU A 229 -9.10 18.49 -11.63
N LEU A 230 -9.17 17.38 -10.89
CA LEU A 230 -9.44 16.03 -11.45
C LEU A 230 -10.92 15.67 -11.38
N ALA A 231 -11.52 15.84 -10.20
CA ALA A 231 -12.91 15.48 -9.92
C ALA A 231 -13.51 16.37 -8.85
N GLN A 232 -14.83 16.54 -8.86
CA GLN A 232 -15.59 17.26 -7.84
C GLN A 232 -16.79 16.47 -7.37
N ASP A 233 -17.33 16.85 -6.20
CA ASP A 233 -18.58 16.34 -5.63
C ASP A 233 -18.58 14.82 -5.48
N GLY A 234 -19.65 14.14 -5.88
CA GLY A 234 -19.78 12.69 -5.79
C GLY A 234 -18.68 11.92 -6.48
N GLN A 235 -18.14 12.44 -7.58
CA GLN A 235 -17.01 11.84 -8.30
C GLN A 235 -15.71 11.88 -7.47
N ALA A 236 -15.44 12.98 -6.79
CA ALA A 236 -14.28 13.10 -5.91
C ALA A 236 -14.39 12.13 -4.72
N VAL A 237 -15.60 11.96 -4.15
CA VAL A 237 -15.86 10.99 -3.09
C VAL A 237 -15.63 9.57 -3.59
N ALA A 238 -16.20 9.19 -4.73
CA ALA A 238 -16.04 7.85 -5.31
C ALA A 238 -14.57 7.53 -5.66
N ALA A 239 -13.82 8.51 -6.19
CA ALA A 239 -12.40 8.35 -6.49
C ALA A 239 -11.57 8.16 -5.21
N LEU A 240 -11.90 8.88 -4.15
CA LEU A 240 -11.25 8.74 -2.83
C LEU A 240 -11.57 7.38 -2.21
N GLU A 241 -12.82 6.95 -2.20
CA GLU A 241 -13.24 5.64 -1.69
C GLU A 241 -12.56 4.49 -2.44
N ARG A 242 -12.44 4.60 -3.76
CA ARG A 242 -11.70 3.63 -4.56
C ARG A 242 -10.23 3.59 -4.16
N ALA A 243 -9.58 4.74 -4.01
CA ALA A 243 -8.18 4.81 -3.59
C ALA A 243 -7.98 4.27 -2.17
N GLU A 244 -8.90 4.54 -1.23
CA GLU A 244 -8.88 3.96 0.12
C GLU A 244 -9.02 2.43 0.06
N ARG A 245 -9.99 1.92 -0.71
CA ARG A 245 -10.17 0.48 -0.90
C ARG A 245 -8.90 -0.18 -1.44
N ASP A 246 -8.33 0.37 -2.50
CA ASP A 246 -7.13 -0.19 -3.15
C ASP A 246 -5.91 -0.13 -2.21
N PHE A 247 -5.81 0.90 -1.36
CA PHE A 247 -4.82 0.97 -0.28
C PHE A 247 -5.00 -0.14 0.75
N LEU A 248 -6.24 -0.40 1.17
CA LEU A 248 -6.55 -1.46 2.14
C LEU A 248 -6.27 -2.85 1.57
N LEU A 249 -6.61 -3.10 0.30
CA LEU A 249 -6.30 -4.35 -0.40
C LEU A 249 -4.79 -4.60 -0.45
N ALA A 250 -4.03 -3.61 -0.89
CA ALA A 250 -2.59 -3.71 -1.00
C ALA A 250 -1.92 -3.93 0.37
N THR A 251 -2.32 -3.19 1.40
CA THR A 251 -1.74 -3.32 2.75
C THR A 251 -2.11 -4.64 3.42
N ALA A 252 -3.31 -5.18 3.18
CA ALA A 252 -3.70 -6.50 3.65
C ALA A 252 -2.87 -7.61 2.97
N ALA A 253 -2.63 -7.50 1.66
CA ALA A 253 -1.80 -8.43 0.92
C ALA A 253 -0.32 -8.35 1.37
N GLU A 254 0.24 -7.14 1.52
CA GLU A 254 1.60 -6.95 2.07
C GLU A 254 1.74 -7.53 3.48
N ALA A 255 0.71 -7.39 4.32
CA ALA A 255 0.70 -7.96 5.66
C ALA A 255 0.74 -9.49 5.61
N ALA A 256 -0.07 -10.13 4.76
CA ALA A 256 -0.04 -11.57 4.56
C ALA A 256 1.34 -12.05 4.08
N GLY A 257 1.96 -11.34 3.14
CA GLY A 257 3.33 -11.63 2.71
C GLY A 257 4.36 -11.53 3.84
N GLY A 258 4.31 -10.46 4.63
CA GLY A 258 5.18 -10.28 5.79
C GLY A 258 4.99 -11.33 6.89
N ILE A 259 3.75 -11.78 7.12
CA ILE A 259 3.43 -12.90 8.01
C ILE A 259 4.09 -14.17 7.49
N GLY A 260 3.97 -14.46 6.19
CA GLY A 260 4.58 -15.62 5.55
C GLY A 260 6.10 -15.65 5.77
N TRP A 261 6.79 -14.52 5.55
CA TRP A 261 8.22 -14.42 5.81
C TRP A 261 8.58 -14.71 7.29
N CYS A 262 7.82 -14.13 8.22
CA CYS A 262 8.05 -14.34 9.66
C CYS A 262 7.86 -15.82 10.04
N LEU A 263 6.84 -16.47 9.51
CA LEU A 263 6.56 -17.89 9.73
C LEU A 263 7.69 -18.76 9.18
N ASP A 264 8.09 -18.58 7.92
CA ASP A 264 9.15 -19.34 7.28
C ASP A 264 10.46 -19.22 8.06
N THR A 265 10.83 -18.00 8.45
CA THR A 265 12.05 -17.72 9.21
C THR A 265 12.00 -18.32 10.61
N ALA A 266 10.85 -18.25 11.29
CA ALA A 266 10.65 -18.85 12.61
C ALA A 266 10.76 -20.39 12.57
N VAL A 267 10.16 -21.01 11.55
CA VAL A 267 10.23 -22.48 11.37
C VAL A 267 11.65 -22.93 11.07
N LEU A 268 12.38 -22.23 10.20
CA LEU A 268 13.78 -22.53 9.92
C LEU A 268 14.63 -22.40 11.19
N TYR A 269 14.50 -21.30 11.92
CA TYR A 269 15.21 -21.11 13.18
C TYR A 269 14.91 -22.22 14.19
N ALA A 270 13.64 -22.63 14.32
CA ALA A 270 13.23 -23.70 15.23
C ALA A 270 13.81 -25.07 14.86
N LYS A 271 14.07 -25.32 13.59
CA LYS A 271 14.73 -26.55 13.11
C LYS A 271 16.24 -26.55 13.35
N ASP A 272 16.89 -25.41 13.17
CA ASP A 272 18.36 -25.31 13.18
C ASP A 272 18.92 -25.00 14.57
N ARG A 273 18.19 -24.24 15.39
CA ARG A 273 18.63 -23.85 16.74
C ARG A 273 18.50 -24.98 17.72
N GLU A 274 19.62 -25.39 18.33
CA GLU A 274 19.62 -26.38 19.40
C GLU A 274 19.59 -25.71 20.78
N GLN A 275 18.84 -26.34 21.71
CA GLN A 275 18.81 -26.02 23.13
C GLN A 275 18.66 -27.34 23.92
N SER A 276 19.48 -27.52 24.97
CA SER A 276 19.49 -28.75 25.77
C SER A 276 19.70 -30.02 24.93
N GLY A 277 20.58 -29.95 23.92
CA GLY A 277 20.99 -31.09 23.10
C GLY A 277 19.98 -31.52 22.02
N ARG A 278 18.98 -30.68 21.69
CA ARG A 278 18.01 -30.97 20.64
C ARG A 278 17.47 -29.71 19.96
N PRO A 279 16.94 -29.79 18.71
CA PRO A 279 16.33 -28.65 18.03
C PRO A 279 15.23 -28.01 18.85
N THR A 280 15.15 -26.68 18.88
CA THR A 280 14.14 -25.96 19.66
C THR A 280 12.72 -26.26 19.19
N GLY A 281 12.52 -26.58 17.91
CA GLY A 281 11.24 -27.01 17.35
C GLY A 281 10.71 -28.33 17.94
N SER A 282 11.56 -29.13 18.58
CA SER A 282 11.12 -30.35 19.30
C SER A 282 10.41 -30.05 20.63
N PHE A 283 10.49 -28.84 21.12
CA PHE A 283 9.75 -28.42 22.32
C PHE A 283 8.30 -28.08 21.93
N ARG A 284 7.34 -28.67 22.64
CA ARG A 284 5.91 -28.55 22.36
C ARG A 284 5.45 -27.07 22.26
N ALA A 285 5.93 -26.20 23.15
CA ALA A 285 5.56 -24.78 23.14
C ALA A 285 6.01 -24.07 21.85
N VAL A 286 7.20 -24.37 21.32
CA VAL A 286 7.72 -23.81 20.07
C VAL A 286 6.94 -24.34 18.88
N ALA A 287 6.67 -25.65 18.82
CA ALA A 287 5.87 -26.25 17.77
C ALA A 287 4.44 -25.65 17.71
N HIS A 288 3.78 -25.48 18.88
CA HIS A 288 2.47 -24.84 18.95
C HIS A 288 2.50 -23.39 18.48
N ALA A 289 3.51 -22.60 18.87
CA ALA A 289 3.64 -21.22 18.39
C ALA A 289 3.77 -21.14 16.85
N CYS A 290 4.51 -22.07 16.23
CA CYS A 290 4.59 -22.15 14.76
C CYS A 290 3.24 -22.51 14.12
N VAL A 291 2.44 -23.39 14.74
CA VAL A 291 1.09 -23.73 14.27
C VAL A 291 0.16 -22.52 14.36
N GLU A 292 0.15 -21.79 15.48
CA GLU A 292 -0.64 -20.56 15.65
C GLU A 292 -0.25 -19.47 14.64
N MET A 293 1.05 -19.36 14.31
CA MET A 293 1.52 -18.46 13.26
C MET A 293 1.02 -18.91 11.88
N LEU A 294 0.99 -20.22 11.59
CA LEU A 294 0.46 -20.76 10.34
C LEU A 294 -1.05 -20.50 10.19
N GLU A 295 -1.83 -20.72 11.25
CA GLU A 295 -3.26 -20.39 11.26
C GLU A 295 -3.49 -18.91 10.98
N SER A 296 -2.76 -18.02 11.65
CA SER A 296 -2.81 -16.57 11.43
C SER A 296 -2.44 -16.19 9.99
N PHE A 297 -1.45 -16.87 9.40
CA PHE A 297 -1.06 -16.66 8.00
C PHE A 297 -2.20 -17.04 7.05
N GLN A 298 -2.78 -18.23 7.22
CA GLN A 298 -3.86 -18.73 6.36
C GLN A 298 -5.10 -17.82 6.43
N GLU A 299 -5.48 -17.35 7.61
CA GLU A 299 -6.58 -16.41 7.79
C GLU A 299 -6.32 -15.08 7.08
N ALA A 300 -5.14 -14.50 7.27
CA ALA A 300 -4.76 -13.23 6.65
C ALA A 300 -4.70 -13.33 5.12
N GLU A 301 -4.08 -14.40 4.60
CA GLU A 301 -4.00 -14.65 3.17
C GLU A 301 -5.39 -14.84 2.55
N ALA A 302 -6.24 -15.66 3.15
CA ALA A 302 -7.59 -15.90 2.66
C ALA A 302 -8.44 -14.62 2.65
N ALA A 303 -8.37 -13.81 3.71
CA ALA A 303 -9.09 -12.55 3.79
C ALA A 303 -8.61 -11.53 2.74
N ALA A 304 -7.29 -11.37 2.58
CA ALA A 304 -6.71 -10.47 1.58
C ALA A 304 -7.09 -10.87 0.15
N ARG A 305 -7.04 -12.18 -0.16
CA ARG A 305 -7.42 -12.72 -1.46
C ARG A 305 -8.89 -12.57 -1.77
N TYR A 306 -9.76 -12.90 -0.81
CA TYR A 306 -11.20 -12.70 -0.97
C TYR A 306 -11.52 -11.26 -1.32
N ALA A 307 -10.96 -10.30 -0.58
CA ALA A 307 -11.18 -8.89 -0.81
C ALA A 307 -10.68 -8.43 -2.19
N ALA A 308 -9.51 -8.92 -2.62
CA ALA A 308 -8.95 -8.60 -3.93
C ALA A 308 -9.79 -9.17 -5.08
N VAL A 309 -10.30 -10.40 -4.97
CA VAL A 309 -11.21 -11.03 -5.94
C VAL A 309 -12.54 -10.29 -5.98
N ALA A 310 -13.12 -9.92 -4.84
CA ALA A 310 -14.35 -9.13 -4.78
C ALA A 310 -14.19 -7.77 -5.47
N ALA A 311 -13.05 -7.10 -5.26
CA ALA A 311 -12.75 -5.84 -5.93
C ALA A 311 -12.54 -6.01 -7.44
N ALA A 312 -11.87 -7.08 -7.87
CA ALA A 312 -11.69 -7.41 -9.30
C ALA A 312 -13.01 -7.69 -10.02
N ALA A 313 -13.97 -8.31 -9.30
CA ALA A 313 -15.31 -8.58 -9.81
C ALA A 313 -16.25 -7.36 -9.80
N GLY A 314 -15.82 -6.21 -9.24
CA GLY A 314 -16.68 -5.05 -9.07
C GLY A 314 -17.83 -5.27 -8.07
N ASP A 315 -17.64 -6.17 -7.10
CA ASP A 315 -18.66 -6.51 -6.09
C ASP A 315 -18.99 -5.27 -5.24
N ALA A 316 -20.27 -5.05 -4.99
CA ALA A 316 -20.75 -3.94 -4.14
C ALA A 316 -20.18 -3.99 -2.71
N GLU A 317 -19.83 -5.18 -2.21
CA GLU A 317 -19.23 -5.37 -0.88
C GLU A 317 -17.69 -5.25 -0.86
N ALA A 318 -17.06 -4.90 -1.99
CA ALA A 318 -15.59 -4.87 -2.10
C ALA A 318 -14.93 -3.96 -1.04
N MET A 319 -15.53 -2.81 -0.69
CA MET A 319 -15.03 -1.93 0.37
C MET A 319 -15.14 -2.58 1.76
N THR A 320 -16.26 -3.22 2.05
CA THR A 320 -16.48 -3.96 3.29
C THR A 320 -15.47 -5.10 3.45
N ALA A 321 -15.27 -5.87 2.37
CA ALA A 321 -14.28 -6.94 2.32
C ALA A 321 -12.84 -6.41 2.51
N ALA A 322 -12.49 -5.27 1.88
CA ALA A 322 -11.18 -4.63 2.04
C ALA A 322 -10.92 -4.18 3.48
N ARG A 323 -11.91 -3.56 4.15
CA ARG A 323 -11.81 -3.16 5.56
C ARG A 323 -11.67 -4.37 6.49
N ALA A 324 -12.44 -5.43 6.26
CA ALA A 324 -12.34 -6.67 7.02
C ALA A 324 -10.98 -7.35 6.84
N ALA A 325 -10.47 -7.41 5.60
CA ALA A 325 -9.14 -7.95 5.29
C ALA A 325 -8.02 -7.14 5.96
N ALA A 326 -8.07 -5.82 5.91
CA ALA A 326 -7.08 -4.95 6.55
C ALA A 326 -7.06 -5.14 8.07
N LEU A 327 -8.23 -5.26 8.71
CA LEU A 327 -8.32 -5.56 10.15
C LEU A 327 -7.71 -6.91 10.51
N ARG A 328 -8.09 -7.97 9.79
CA ARG A 328 -7.63 -9.33 10.06
C ARG A 328 -6.14 -9.48 9.79
N ALA A 329 -5.68 -9.06 8.62
CA ALA A 329 -4.27 -9.14 8.26
C ALA A 329 -3.39 -8.25 9.14
N GLY A 330 -3.83 -7.03 9.49
CA GLY A 330 -3.10 -6.15 10.39
C GLY A 330 -2.94 -6.74 11.79
N GLN A 331 -4.02 -7.27 12.37
CA GLN A 331 -3.98 -7.93 13.69
C GLN A 331 -3.08 -9.18 13.66
N ALA A 332 -3.26 -10.05 12.65
CA ALA A 332 -2.45 -11.25 12.46
C ALA A 332 -0.96 -10.90 12.32
N TYR A 333 -0.63 -9.84 11.55
CA TYR A 333 0.74 -9.41 11.34
C TYR A 333 1.42 -8.98 12.63
N ARG A 334 0.74 -8.23 13.48
CA ARG A 334 1.28 -7.89 14.82
C ARG A 334 1.50 -9.14 15.66
N THR A 335 0.49 -10.00 15.78
CA THR A 335 0.56 -11.23 16.59
C THR A 335 1.72 -12.13 16.15
N VAL A 336 1.88 -12.33 14.82
CA VAL A 336 2.92 -13.20 14.27
C VAL A 336 4.31 -12.59 14.45
N THR A 337 4.48 -11.29 14.21
CA THR A 337 5.78 -10.63 14.42
C THR A 337 6.21 -10.61 15.88
N GLU A 338 5.27 -10.47 16.82
CA GLU A 338 5.53 -10.62 18.25
C GLU A 338 5.92 -12.05 18.64
N ALA A 339 5.21 -13.05 18.11
CA ALA A 339 5.51 -14.46 18.33
C ALA A 339 6.90 -14.83 17.78
N ALA A 340 7.21 -14.43 16.56
CA ALA A 340 8.53 -14.61 15.93
C ALA A 340 9.64 -13.97 16.77
N THR A 341 9.46 -12.71 17.20
CA THR A 341 10.43 -12.01 18.02
C THR A 341 10.70 -12.75 19.35
N ARG A 342 9.65 -13.26 20.00
CA ARG A 342 9.80 -14.07 21.23
C ARG A 342 10.52 -15.39 20.98
N LEU A 343 10.25 -16.04 19.84
CA LEU A 343 10.86 -17.31 19.47
C LEU A 343 12.37 -17.18 19.27
N PHE A 344 12.83 -16.08 18.68
CA PHE A 344 14.26 -15.77 18.56
C PHE A 344 14.94 -15.40 19.89
N GLY A 345 14.19 -15.13 20.96
CA GLY A 345 14.73 -14.75 22.26
C GLY A 345 15.44 -13.38 22.21
N GLY A 346 16.56 -13.27 22.93
CA GLY A 346 17.30 -12.00 23.01
C GLY A 346 17.78 -11.45 21.67
N VAL A 347 18.03 -12.31 20.69
CA VAL A 347 18.45 -11.91 19.33
C VAL A 347 17.26 -11.32 18.55
N GLY A 348 16.03 -11.76 18.81
CA GLY A 348 14.86 -11.32 18.07
C GLY A 348 14.55 -9.82 18.17
N SER A 349 14.97 -9.18 19.27
CA SER A 349 14.83 -7.73 19.47
C SER A 349 16.07 -6.94 19.03
N SER A 350 17.17 -7.61 18.64
CA SER A 350 18.39 -6.93 18.20
C SER A 350 18.23 -6.33 16.81
N TRP A 351 19.02 -5.28 16.54
CA TRP A 351 19.02 -4.65 15.20
C TRP A 351 19.46 -5.62 14.10
N GLU A 352 20.20 -6.66 14.42
CA GLU A 352 20.74 -7.64 13.48
C GLU A 352 19.67 -8.58 12.91
N GLN A 353 18.53 -8.73 13.62
CA GLN A 353 17.43 -9.58 13.21
C GLN A 353 16.38 -8.83 12.42
N ASP A 354 16.01 -9.34 11.23
CA ASP A 354 15.05 -8.65 10.35
C ASP A 354 13.61 -8.69 10.87
N THR A 355 13.25 -9.62 11.75
CA THR A 355 11.92 -9.69 12.37
C THR A 355 11.48 -8.37 13.00
N GLN A 356 12.41 -7.58 13.53
CA GLN A 356 12.09 -6.26 14.07
C GLN A 356 11.64 -5.25 12.99
N LEU A 357 12.11 -5.38 11.75
CA LEU A 357 11.66 -4.54 10.64
C LEU A 357 10.22 -4.87 10.28
N TYR A 358 9.88 -6.15 10.24
CA TYR A 358 8.50 -6.62 10.03
C TYR A 358 7.59 -6.21 11.19
N TYR A 359 8.05 -6.32 12.44
CA TYR A 359 7.33 -5.83 13.61
C TYR A 359 7.00 -4.33 13.49
N ARG A 360 7.98 -3.51 13.14
CA ARG A 360 7.81 -2.06 12.95
C ARG A 360 6.83 -1.75 11.80
N ARG A 361 6.90 -2.50 10.68
CA ARG A 361 5.97 -2.41 9.57
C ARG A 361 4.56 -2.77 10.00
N ALA A 362 4.36 -3.84 10.76
CA ALA A 362 3.06 -4.29 11.24
C ALA A 362 2.36 -3.20 12.08
N TRP A 363 3.07 -2.63 13.06
CA TRP A 363 2.55 -1.56 13.91
C TRP A 363 2.28 -0.25 13.19
N SER A 364 3.09 0.10 12.19
CA SER A 364 2.92 1.31 11.41
C SER A 364 1.78 1.17 10.40
N ALA A 365 1.75 0.06 9.65
CA ALA A 365 0.76 -0.18 8.60
C ALA A 365 -0.67 -0.25 9.12
N GLU A 366 -0.88 -0.87 10.29
CA GLU A 366 -2.21 -0.97 10.92
C GLU A 366 -2.81 0.41 11.23
N ARG A 367 -1.98 1.45 11.40
CA ARG A 367 -2.42 2.80 11.76
C ARG A 367 -2.67 3.72 10.57
N LEU A 368 -2.23 3.33 9.39
CA LEU A 368 -2.53 4.09 8.18
C LEU A 368 -4.03 3.94 7.83
N SER A 369 -4.58 4.92 7.15
CA SER A 369 -6.03 5.01 6.83
C SER A 369 -6.99 5.01 8.02
N GLY A 370 -6.56 5.53 9.18
CA GLY A 370 -7.40 5.71 10.37
C GLY A 370 -7.35 4.59 11.40
N GLY A 371 -6.71 3.47 11.06
CA GLY A 371 -6.46 2.38 12.00
C GLY A 371 -7.68 1.51 12.33
N PRO A 372 -7.49 0.50 13.23
CA PRO A 372 -8.50 -0.54 13.47
C PRO A 372 -9.84 -0.01 13.95
N GLN A 373 -9.85 1.05 14.77
CA GLN A 373 -11.10 1.61 15.30
C GLN A 373 -11.98 2.22 14.20
N ALA A 374 -11.37 2.95 13.25
CA ALA A 374 -12.11 3.53 12.14
C ALA A 374 -12.71 2.43 11.24
N HIS A 375 -11.96 1.36 10.99
CA HIS A 375 -12.45 0.24 10.18
C HIS A 375 -13.55 -0.54 10.88
N ARG A 376 -13.45 -0.82 12.19
CA ARG A 376 -14.51 -1.48 12.97
C ARG A 376 -15.78 -0.65 12.96
N ALA A 377 -15.68 0.65 13.24
CA ALA A 377 -16.83 1.55 13.21
C ALA A 377 -17.53 1.55 11.84
N ALA A 378 -16.76 1.55 10.74
CA ALA A 378 -17.31 1.48 9.38
C ALA A 378 -17.96 0.12 9.05
N LEU A 379 -17.57 -0.96 9.74
CA LEU A 379 -18.17 -2.30 9.61
C LEU A 379 -19.37 -2.50 10.56
N GLY A 380 -19.74 -1.49 11.35
CA GLY A 380 -20.84 -1.56 12.31
C GLY A 380 -20.48 -2.25 13.64
N ASP A 381 -19.18 -2.48 13.91
CA ASP A 381 -18.69 -2.99 15.21
C ASP A 381 -18.02 -1.85 16.01
N PRO A 382 -18.72 -1.24 16.97
CA PRO A 382 -18.20 -0.10 17.74
C PRO A 382 -17.21 -0.52 18.86
N ARG A 383 -16.91 -1.81 19.06
CA ARG A 383 -16.06 -2.34 20.15
C ARG A 383 -14.59 -2.40 19.81
#